data_c0de83be22734aa308738a95a0957bf2
#
_entry.id   c0de83be22734aa308738a95a0957bf2
#
_cell.length_a   1.000
_cell.length_b   1.000
_cell.length_c   1.000
_cell.angle_alpha   90.00
_cell.angle_beta   90.00
_cell.angle_gamma   90.00
#
_symmetry.space_group_name_H-M   'P 1'
#
loop_
_entity.id
_entity.type
_entity.pdbx_description
1 polymer ?
#
loop_
_entity_poly.entity_id
_entity_poly.type
_entity_poly.pdbx_seq_one_letter_code
_entity_poly.pdbx_strand_id
1 'polypeptide(L)'
;MPTATTYYKKHKISKGETIAQSLKERFDYGQNPDKTEGGELISSYGCDHMTADAEFLLSKAKYKTATGREQRRDADVLCYQIRQSFKPGEITPEEANRIGYETAMRWTKGKYAFFVATHTDKAHIHNHIYYNSTSLDCTRKFRDFIGSGRAVRRLSDRICLENDLSVITDPKLHSKGRFLHYGAWLGAARQPPYKEQLRLAINEALAKRPADFDAFLWFMEASGFMVKHGRGGTISFLVPGQERATRLRASTLRDGYDPEDIKAVIAGAQPIPEQPVPAPAAPRRVNLIVDIQERLRSGKGAAYARWAKVYNLTRKCAA
;
A
#
# COMPACT_ATOMS: atom_id res chain seq x y z
N MET A 1 10.10 -7.78 4.67
CA MET A 1 8.67 -7.63 4.90
C MET A 1 7.98 -8.82 4.37
N PRO A 2 7.07 -9.38 5.10
CA PRO A 2 6.14 -10.36 4.57
C PRO A 2 5.08 -9.62 3.76
N THR A 3 4.49 -10.17 2.78
CA THR A 3 4.27 -9.50 1.59
C THR A 3 3.15 -9.86 0.71
N ALA A 4 2.23 -10.60 1.04
CA ALA A 4 1.00 -10.56 0.28
C ALA A 4 0.08 -9.49 0.84
N THR A 5 0.38 -8.23 0.58
CA THR A 5 -0.59 -7.18 0.91
C THR A 5 -1.72 -7.23 -0.08
N THR A 6 -2.90 -7.54 0.39
CA THR A 6 -4.09 -7.55 -0.45
C THR A 6 -4.97 -6.36 -0.12
N TYR A 7 -5.27 -5.55 -1.11
CA TYR A 7 -6.14 -4.39 -0.99
C TYR A 7 -7.39 -4.60 -1.84
N TYR A 8 -8.55 -4.37 -1.27
CA TYR A 8 -9.86 -4.53 -1.92
C TYR A 8 -10.55 -3.19 -2.09
N LYS A 9 -10.99 -2.86 -3.30
CA LYS A 9 -11.62 -1.58 -3.63
C LYS A 9 -12.83 -1.78 -4.52
N LYS A 10 -13.87 -0.97 -4.28
CA LYS A 10 -15.03 -0.79 -5.16
C LYS A 10 -14.81 0.43 -6.02
N HIS A 11 -15.04 0.31 -7.32
CA HIS A 11 -15.00 1.42 -8.23
C HIS A 11 -16.42 1.87 -8.58
N LYS A 12 -16.68 3.13 -8.35
CA LYS A 12 -17.91 3.82 -8.72
C LYS A 12 -17.61 4.83 -9.82
N ILE A 13 -18.63 5.47 -10.34
CA ILE A 13 -18.51 6.56 -11.33
C ILE A 13 -17.72 7.70 -10.67
N SER A 14 -16.70 8.20 -11.36
CA SER A 14 -15.95 9.38 -10.93
C SER A 14 -16.80 10.65 -11.12
N LYS A 15 -16.52 11.67 -10.31
CA LYS A 15 -17.27 12.93 -10.38
C LYS A 15 -17.03 13.61 -11.74
N GLY A 16 -18.10 13.90 -12.45
CA GLY A 16 -18.04 14.56 -13.76
C GLY A 16 -17.85 13.64 -14.96
N GLU A 17 -17.65 12.33 -14.75
CA GLU A 17 -17.42 11.35 -15.81
C GLU A 17 -18.68 10.55 -16.15
N THR A 18 -18.65 9.89 -17.31
CA THR A 18 -19.60 8.82 -17.67
C THR A 18 -19.12 7.48 -17.13
N ILE A 19 -19.99 6.47 -17.14
CA ILE A 19 -19.64 5.10 -16.74
C ILE A 19 -18.51 4.56 -17.63
N ALA A 20 -18.62 4.77 -18.94
CA ALA A 20 -17.64 4.31 -19.91
C ALA A 20 -16.25 4.94 -19.67
N GLN A 21 -16.19 6.26 -19.49
CA GLN A 21 -14.95 6.96 -19.16
C GLN A 21 -14.32 6.45 -17.86
N SER A 22 -15.13 6.32 -16.79
CA SER A 22 -14.65 5.83 -15.50
C SER A 22 -14.11 4.40 -15.54
N LEU A 23 -14.66 3.52 -16.38
CA LEU A 23 -14.14 2.16 -16.59
C LEU A 23 -12.85 2.21 -17.42
N LYS A 24 -12.88 2.92 -18.56
CA LYS A 24 -11.76 3.00 -19.47
C LYS A 24 -10.49 3.51 -18.79
N GLU A 25 -10.54 4.64 -18.10
CA GLU A 25 -9.37 5.21 -17.43
C GLU A 25 -8.74 4.25 -16.40
N ARG A 26 -9.58 3.48 -15.71
CA ARG A 26 -9.08 2.50 -14.71
C ARG A 26 -8.44 1.30 -15.36
N PHE A 27 -8.97 0.85 -16.47
CA PHE A 27 -8.46 -0.31 -17.19
C PHE A 27 -7.22 0.06 -17.99
N ASP A 28 -7.20 1.23 -18.62
CA ASP A 28 -6.00 1.79 -19.27
C ASP A 28 -4.83 1.90 -18.27
N TYR A 29 -5.09 2.37 -17.06
CA TYR A 29 -4.07 2.39 -16.01
C TYR A 29 -3.58 1.00 -15.62
N GLY A 30 -4.50 0.05 -15.46
CA GLY A 30 -4.17 -1.33 -15.08
C GLY A 30 -3.42 -2.08 -16.19
N GLN A 31 -3.75 -1.80 -17.44
CA GLN A 31 -3.22 -2.48 -18.63
C GLN A 31 -2.08 -1.71 -19.31
N ASN A 32 -1.51 -0.69 -18.64
CA ASN A 32 -0.44 0.10 -19.21
C ASN A 32 0.73 -0.79 -19.67
N PRO A 33 1.07 -0.78 -20.98
CA PRO A 33 2.14 -1.62 -21.53
C PRO A 33 3.49 -1.43 -20.84
N ASP A 34 3.82 -0.19 -20.43
CA ASP A 34 5.08 0.11 -19.74
C ASP A 34 5.21 -0.60 -18.37
N LYS A 35 4.11 -1.12 -17.85
CA LYS A 35 4.06 -1.78 -16.54
C LYS A 35 3.81 -3.28 -16.61
N THR A 36 3.33 -3.76 -17.76
CA THR A 36 2.88 -5.12 -18.00
C THR A 36 3.72 -5.84 -19.05
N GLU A 37 4.98 -5.40 -19.24
CA GLU A 37 5.90 -5.95 -20.23
C GLU A 37 5.27 -6.02 -21.64
N GLY A 38 4.80 -4.86 -22.12
CA GLY A 38 4.15 -4.78 -23.42
C GLY A 38 2.73 -5.38 -23.49
N GLY A 39 2.14 -5.75 -22.36
CA GLY A 39 0.84 -6.41 -22.26
C GLY A 39 0.90 -7.94 -22.14
N GLU A 40 2.10 -8.53 -22.15
CA GLU A 40 2.28 -10.00 -22.02
C GLU A 40 1.85 -10.52 -20.65
N LEU A 41 1.94 -9.69 -19.61
CA LEU A 41 1.56 -10.04 -18.24
C LEU A 41 0.09 -9.74 -17.95
N ILE A 42 -0.80 -9.91 -18.92
CA ILE A 42 -2.24 -9.75 -18.74
C ILE A 42 -2.96 -11.06 -19.07
N SER A 43 -3.79 -11.51 -18.15
CA SER A 43 -4.66 -12.68 -18.33
C SER A 43 -6.11 -12.31 -18.04
N SER A 44 -7.07 -12.96 -18.72
CA SER A 44 -8.49 -12.66 -18.55
C SER A 44 -9.35 -13.92 -18.54
N TYR A 45 -10.55 -13.79 -18.00
CA TYR A 45 -11.57 -14.83 -17.95
C TYR A 45 -12.96 -14.24 -18.19
N GLY A 46 -13.69 -14.83 -19.12
CA GLY A 46 -15.06 -14.41 -19.44
C GLY A 46 -15.17 -13.03 -20.07
N CYS A 47 -14.06 -12.42 -20.49
CA CYS A 47 -13.97 -11.19 -21.27
C CYS A 47 -12.62 -11.14 -22.00
N ASP A 48 -12.56 -10.33 -23.05
CA ASP A 48 -11.28 -9.89 -23.61
C ASP A 48 -10.79 -8.67 -22.81
N HIS A 49 -9.54 -8.73 -22.31
CA HIS A 49 -9.00 -7.63 -21.51
C HIS A 49 -8.97 -6.30 -22.29
N MET A 50 -8.74 -6.33 -23.62
CA MET A 50 -8.70 -5.14 -24.47
C MET A 50 -10.05 -4.43 -24.58
N THR A 51 -11.16 -5.15 -24.47
CA THR A 51 -12.53 -4.64 -24.57
C THR A 51 -13.33 -4.76 -23.26
N ALA A 52 -12.66 -5.07 -22.17
CA ALA A 52 -13.28 -5.34 -20.88
C ALA A 52 -14.15 -4.19 -20.35
N ASP A 53 -13.79 -2.94 -20.64
CA ASP A 53 -14.56 -1.76 -20.29
C ASP A 53 -15.94 -1.75 -20.98
N ALA A 54 -15.96 -2.00 -22.27
CA ALA A 54 -17.20 -2.09 -23.07
C ALA A 54 -18.02 -3.33 -22.68
N GLU A 55 -17.36 -4.47 -22.43
CA GLU A 55 -18.05 -5.70 -22.03
C GLU A 55 -18.67 -5.58 -20.62
N PHE A 56 -18.01 -4.92 -19.68
CA PHE A 56 -18.56 -4.65 -18.35
C PHE A 56 -19.74 -3.70 -18.43
N LEU A 57 -19.67 -2.69 -19.30
CA LEU A 57 -20.79 -1.79 -19.55
C LEU A 57 -21.98 -2.53 -20.18
N LEU A 58 -21.72 -3.38 -21.17
CA LEU A 58 -22.74 -4.18 -21.85
C LEU A 58 -23.43 -5.15 -20.86
N SER A 59 -22.67 -5.85 -20.02
CA SER A 59 -23.24 -6.78 -19.04
C SER A 59 -24.12 -6.08 -18.01
N LYS A 60 -23.78 -4.82 -17.68
CA LYS A 60 -24.59 -3.96 -16.83
C LYS A 60 -25.91 -3.57 -17.50
N ALA A 61 -25.87 -3.23 -18.80
CA ALA A 61 -27.08 -2.94 -19.57
C ALA A 61 -27.99 -4.18 -19.68
N LYS A 62 -27.41 -5.35 -20.00
CA LYS A 62 -28.12 -6.64 -20.02
C LYS A 62 -28.76 -6.98 -18.68
N TYR A 63 -28.05 -6.74 -17.56
CA TYR A 63 -28.62 -6.93 -16.22
C TYR A 63 -29.87 -6.06 -16.01
N LYS A 64 -29.82 -4.78 -16.41
CA LYS A 64 -30.99 -3.88 -16.30
C LYS A 64 -32.16 -4.40 -17.12
N THR A 65 -31.90 -4.83 -18.37
CA THR A 65 -32.95 -5.39 -19.23
C THR A 65 -33.50 -6.69 -18.68
N ALA A 66 -32.68 -7.60 -18.21
CA ALA A 66 -33.12 -8.92 -17.73
C ALA A 66 -33.85 -8.87 -16.39
N THR A 67 -33.49 -7.94 -15.50
CA THR A 67 -34.03 -7.93 -14.12
C THR A 67 -34.94 -6.74 -13.81
N GLY A 68 -34.99 -5.73 -14.67
CA GLY A 68 -35.66 -4.46 -14.43
C GLY A 68 -35.03 -3.60 -13.31
N ARG A 69 -33.89 -4.01 -12.77
CA ARG A 69 -33.25 -3.37 -11.62
C ARG A 69 -32.09 -2.47 -12.05
N GLU A 70 -32.05 -1.30 -11.47
CA GLU A 70 -30.95 -0.34 -11.65
C GLU A 70 -30.49 0.16 -10.27
N GLN A 71 -29.19 0.27 -10.10
CA GLN A 71 -28.65 0.87 -8.88
C GLN A 71 -28.59 2.39 -9.03
N ARG A 72 -28.79 3.12 -7.93
CA ARG A 72 -28.60 4.57 -7.92
C ARG A 72 -27.16 4.91 -8.30
N ARG A 73 -26.98 5.98 -9.05
CA ARG A 73 -25.69 6.39 -9.60
C ARG A 73 -24.56 6.47 -8.55
N ASP A 74 -24.88 6.99 -7.37
CA ASP A 74 -23.95 7.15 -6.23
C ASP A 74 -23.63 5.82 -5.52
N ALA A 75 -24.54 4.85 -5.60
CA ALA A 75 -24.39 3.52 -5.01
C ALA A 75 -23.88 2.48 -6.01
N ASP A 76 -23.86 2.83 -7.31
CA ASP A 76 -23.55 1.89 -8.38
C ASP A 76 -22.07 1.53 -8.45
N VAL A 77 -21.77 0.27 -8.18
CA VAL A 77 -20.42 -0.27 -8.31
C VAL A 77 -20.24 -0.79 -9.73
N LEU A 78 -19.28 -0.21 -10.45
CA LEU A 78 -18.96 -0.56 -11.84
C LEU A 78 -18.15 -1.84 -11.91
N CYS A 79 -17.07 -1.89 -11.17
CA CYS A 79 -16.20 -3.05 -11.02
C CYS A 79 -15.56 -3.06 -9.63
N TYR A 80 -14.93 -4.17 -9.31
CA TYR A 80 -14.13 -4.34 -8.10
C TYR A 80 -12.67 -4.51 -8.49
N GLN A 81 -11.79 -4.09 -7.62
CA GLN A 81 -10.35 -4.26 -7.79
C GLN A 81 -9.76 -4.96 -6.56
N ILE A 82 -8.93 -5.96 -6.80
CA ILE A 82 -8.02 -6.53 -5.83
C ILE A 82 -6.61 -6.16 -6.28
N ARG A 83 -5.80 -5.61 -5.38
CA ARG A 83 -4.35 -5.46 -5.57
C ARG A 83 -3.66 -6.47 -4.68
N GLN A 84 -2.80 -7.29 -5.26
CA GLN A 84 -2.05 -8.32 -4.57
C GLN A 84 -0.57 -8.07 -4.83
N SER A 85 0.21 -7.83 -3.80
CA SER A 85 1.62 -7.50 -3.92
C SER A 85 2.48 -8.59 -3.28
N PHE A 86 3.62 -8.85 -3.88
CA PHE A 86 4.56 -9.90 -3.45
C PHE A 86 5.86 -9.30 -2.94
N LYS A 87 6.61 -10.07 -2.21
CA LYS A 87 7.93 -9.66 -1.71
C LYS A 87 8.93 -9.61 -2.86
N PRO A 88 9.78 -8.59 -2.93
CA PRO A 88 10.79 -8.51 -3.96
C PRO A 88 11.68 -9.75 -3.98
N GLY A 89 11.87 -10.29 -5.19
CA GLY A 89 12.70 -11.46 -5.42
C GLY A 89 12.14 -12.81 -4.96
N GLU A 90 10.85 -12.85 -4.57
CA GLU A 90 10.19 -14.07 -4.11
C GLU A 90 9.43 -14.80 -5.22
N ILE A 91 9.07 -14.10 -6.28
CA ILE A 91 8.19 -14.60 -7.34
C ILE A 91 8.59 -13.99 -8.69
N THR A 92 8.38 -14.74 -9.78
CA THR A 92 8.49 -14.22 -11.15
C THR A 92 7.22 -13.49 -11.58
N PRO A 93 7.27 -12.61 -12.59
CA PRO A 93 6.08 -11.93 -13.11
C PRO A 93 4.99 -12.88 -13.60
N GLU A 94 5.36 -13.94 -14.29
CA GLU A 94 4.46 -14.95 -14.84
C GLU A 94 3.75 -15.74 -13.72
N GLU A 95 4.51 -16.14 -12.71
CA GLU A 95 3.94 -16.81 -11.53
C GLU A 95 3.01 -15.90 -10.76
N ALA A 96 3.37 -14.61 -10.62
CA ALA A 96 2.51 -13.62 -9.99
C ALA A 96 1.19 -13.46 -10.76
N ASN A 97 1.24 -13.42 -12.11
CA ASN A 97 0.05 -13.36 -12.95
C ASN A 97 -0.82 -14.61 -12.76
N ARG A 98 -0.23 -15.80 -12.78
CA ARG A 98 -0.91 -17.10 -12.54
C ARG A 98 -1.60 -17.10 -11.16
N ILE A 99 -0.92 -16.65 -10.11
CA ILE A 99 -1.48 -16.57 -8.75
C ILE A 99 -2.60 -15.53 -8.68
N GLY A 100 -2.45 -14.41 -9.37
CA GLY A 100 -3.51 -13.41 -9.51
C GLY A 100 -4.75 -13.97 -10.18
N TYR A 101 -4.58 -14.72 -11.27
CA TYR A 101 -5.66 -15.41 -11.97
C TYR A 101 -6.37 -16.44 -11.07
N GLU A 102 -5.60 -17.25 -10.36
CA GLU A 102 -6.15 -18.22 -9.40
C GLU A 102 -6.91 -17.53 -8.26
N THR A 103 -6.39 -16.42 -7.76
CA THR A 103 -7.06 -15.60 -6.72
C THR A 103 -8.39 -15.06 -7.24
N ALA A 104 -8.43 -14.53 -8.46
CA ALA A 104 -9.63 -14.02 -9.08
C ALA A 104 -10.66 -15.13 -9.31
N MET A 105 -10.23 -16.27 -9.84
CA MET A 105 -11.08 -17.42 -10.12
C MET A 105 -11.73 -17.97 -8.84
N ARG A 106 -10.94 -18.18 -7.79
CA ARG A 106 -11.46 -18.69 -6.50
C ARG A 106 -12.35 -17.65 -5.79
N TRP A 107 -12.02 -16.36 -5.90
CA TRP A 107 -12.82 -15.29 -5.30
C TRP A 107 -14.17 -15.12 -5.99
N THR A 108 -14.17 -15.06 -7.30
CA THR A 108 -15.38 -14.91 -8.13
C THR A 108 -16.15 -16.22 -8.30
N LYS A 109 -15.55 -17.36 -7.94
CA LYS A 109 -16.08 -18.71 -8.17
C LYS A 109 -16.38 -18.98 -9.65
N GLY A 110 -15.64 -18.34 -10.57
CA GLY A 110 -15.87 -18.42 -12.01
C GLY A 110 -17.19 -17.80 -12.50
N LYS A 111 -17.89 -17.02 -11.66
CA LYS A 111 -19.20 -16.46 -12.02
C LYS A 111 -19.14 -15.03 -12.56
N TYR A 112 -18.00 -14.40 -12.53
CA TYR A 112 -17.80 -13.00 -12.95
C TYR A 112 -16.61 -12.90 -13.88
N ALA A 113 -16.75 -12.14 -14.94
CA ALA A 113 -15.64 -11.81 -15.83
C ALA A 113 -14.58 -11.00 -15.06
N PHE A 114 -13.31 -11.27 -15.35
CA PHE A 114 -12.20 -10.54 -14.75
C PHE A 114 -10.98 -10.52 -15.68
N PHE A 115 -10.07 -9.59 -15.43
CA PHE A 115 -8.72 -9.64 -15.94
C PHE A 115 -7.71 -9.35 -14.82
N VAL A 116 -6.51 -9.85 -15.00
CA VAL A 116 -5.36 -9.68 -14.11
C VAL A 116 -4.25 -9.03 -14.91
N ALA A 117 -3.75 -7.91 -14.44
CA ALA A 117 -2.58 -7.24 -15.00
C ALA A 117 -1.47 -7.23 -13.94
N THR A 118 -0.34 -7.81 -14.26
CA THR A 118 0.81 -7.87 -13.36
C THR A 118 1.78 -6.75 -13.70
N HIS A 119 2.08 -5.91 -12.71
CA HIS A 119 2.96 -4.78 -12.86
C HIS A 119 4.36 -5.09 -12.32
N THR A 120 5.37 -4.75 -13.11
CA THR A 120 6.80 -4.90 -12.80
C THR A 120 7.52 -3.57 -12.61
N ASP A 121 6.82 -2.43 -12.76
CA ASP A 121 7.37 -1.07 -12.69
C ASP A 121 7.88 -0.66 -11.29
N LYS A 122 7.68 -1.47 -10.28
CA LYS A 122 8.12 -1.24 -8.89
C LYS A 122 9.14 -2.28 -8.43
N ALA A 123 9.80 -1.98 -7.32
CA ALA A 123 10.72 -2.92 -6.69
C ALA A 123 10.04 -4.24 -6.21
N HIS A 124 8.73 -4.31 -6.25
CA HIS A 124 7.93 -5.47 -5.91
C HIS A 124 6.90 -5.72 -7.02
N ILE A 125 6.75 -6.96 -7.39
CA ILE A 125 5.75 -7.40 -8.35
C ILE A 125 4.38 -7.32 -7.71
N HIS A 126 3.37 -6.82 -8.43
CA HIS A 126 2.02 -6.73 -7.92
C HIS A 126 0.96 -6.88 -9.00
N ASN A 127 -0.12 -7.54 -8.64
CA ASN A 127 -1.27 -7.76 -9.50
C ASN A 127 -2.34 -6.69 -9.29
N HIS A 128 -2.90 -6.22 -10.39
CA HIS A 128 -4.15 -5.50 -10.46
C HIS A 128 -5.21 -6.45 -11.02
N ILE A 129 -6.10 -6.93 -10.19
CA ILE A 129 -7.19 -7.83 -10.56
C ILE A 129 -8.47 -7.01 -10.61
N TYR A 130 -9.07 -6.88 -11.78
CA TYR A 130 -10.36 -6.22 -11.96
C TYR A 130 -11.42 -7.24 -12.31
N TYR A 131 -12.53 -7.26 -11.58
CA TYR A 131 -13.64 -8.13 -11.89
C TYR A 131 -14.96 -7.37 -11.97
N ASN A 132 -15.84 -7.87 -12.84
CA ASN A 132 -17.12 -7.24 -13.13
C ASN A 132 -18.04 -7.28 -11.89
N SER A 133 -18.81 -6.21 -11.69
CA SER A 133 -19.87 -6.20 -10.66
C SER A 133 -21.10 -7.02 -11.06
N THR A 134 -21.22 -7.40 -12.33
CA THR A 134 -22.33 -8.18 -12.88
C THR A 134 -21.85 -9.58 -13.23
N SER A 135 -22.62 -10.61 -12.91
CA SER A 135 -22.33 -11.99 -13.25
C SER A 135 -22.32 -12.24 -14.76
N LEU A 136 -21.63 -13.30 -15.22
CA LEU A 136 -21.54 -13.66 -16.63
C LEU A 136 -22.92 -13.91 -17.29
N ASP A 137 -23.86 -14.46 -16.53
CA ASP A 137 -25.24 -14.66 -16.97
C ASP A 137 -26.10 -13.37 -16.93
N CYS A 138 -25.52 -12.26 -16.51
CA CYS A 138 -26.16 -10.96 -16.37
C CYS A 138 -27.42 -10.95 -15.44
N THR A 139 -27.58 -11.94 -14.57
CA THR A 139 -28.76 -12.05 -13.70
C THR A 139 -28.52 -11.55 -12.28
N ARG A 140 -27.26 -11.43 -11.87
CA ARG A 140 -26.89 -11.09 -10.49
C ARG A 140 -25.80 -10.03 -10.43
N LYS A 141 -25.82 -9.26 -9.34
CA LYS A 141 -24.70 -8.40 -8.95
C LYS A 141 -23.81 -9.13 -7.93
N PHE A 142 -22.51 -8.84 -7.97
CA PHE A 142 -21.59 -9.33 -6.94
C PHE A 142 -22.04 -8.84 -5.57
N ARG A 143 -22.18 -9.78 -4.65
CA ARG A 143 -22.61 -9.46 -3.29
C ARG A 143 -21.37 -9.10 -2.45
N ASP A 144 -21.13 -7.82 -2.33
CA ASP A 144 -20.16 -7.31 -1.37
C ASP A 144 -20.76 -7.32 0.04
N PHE A 145 -19.95 -7.67 1.04
CA PHE A 145 -20.38 -7.77 2.43
C PHE A 145 -19.36 -7.13 3.39
N ILE A 146 -19.80 -6.83 4.61
CA ILE A 146 -18.91 -6.32 5.66
C ILE A 146 -17.84 -7.38 5.94
N GLY A 147 -16.57 -7.05 5.62
CA GLY A 147 -15.45 -7.99 5.75
C GLY A 147 -14.96 -8.63 4.46
N SER A 148 -15.54 -8.29 3.27
CA SER A 148 -15.02 -8.76 1.97
C SER A 148 -13.52 -8.56 1.83
N GLY A 149 -12.98 -7.42 2.23
CA GLY A 149 -11.54 -7.16 2.19
C GLY A 149 -10.72 -8.13 3.07
N ARG A 150 -11.25 -8.52 4.24
CA ARG A 150 -10.62 -9.54 5.10
C ARG A 150 -10.72 -10.92 4.48
N ALA A 151 -11.85 -11.25 3.86
CA ALA A 151 -12.05 -12.53 3.19
C ALA A 151 -11.12 -12.69 1.98
N VAL A 152 -10.99 -11.64 1.14
CA VAL A 152 -10.04 -11.62 0.02
C VAL A 152 -8.61 -11.79 0.52
N ARG A 153 -8.21 -11.10 1.59
CA ARG A 153 -6.87 -11.25 2.17
C ARG A 153 -6.60 -12.68 2.61
N ARG A 154 -7.54 -13.30 3.36
CA ARG A 154 -7.39 -14.70 3.78
C ARG A 154 -7.30 -15.66 2.61
N LEU A 155 -8.01 -15.39 1.53
CA LEU A 155 -7.93 -16.19 0.31
C LEU A 155 -6.55 -16.02 -0.36
N SER A 156 -6.09 -14.79 -0.50
CA SER A 156 -4.77 -14.48 -1.05
C SER A 156 -3.66 -15.11 -0.20
N ASP A 157 -3.70 -14.96 1.13
CA ASP A 157 -2.72 -15.57 2.04
C ASP A 157 -2.69 -17.09 1.88
N ARG A 158 -3.85 -17.72 1.73
CA ARG A 158 -3.95 -19.16 1.50
C ARG A 158 -3.28 -19.59 0.19
N ILE A 159 -3.58 -18.89 -0.91
CA ILE A 159 -3.01 -19.19 -2.22
C ILE A 159 -1.49 -18.96 -2.19
N CYS A 160 -1.02 -17.91 -1.53
CA CYS A 160 0.40 -17.67 -1.35
C CYS A 160 1.07 -18.82 -0.58
N LEU A 161 0.48 -19.31 0.50
CA LEU A 161 1.01 -20.46 1.26
C LEU A 161 0.98 -21.76 0.46
N GLU A 162 -0.04 -21.97 -0.36
CA GLU A 162 -0.14 -23.14 -1.26
C GLU A 162 0.95 -23.13 -2.35
N ASN A 163 1.55 -21.97 -2.62
CA ASN A 163 2.63 -21.76 -3.59
C ASN A 163 3.98 -21.41 -2.92
N ASP A 164 4.15 -21.76 -1.64
CA ASP A 164 5.38 -21.56 -0.86
C ASP A 164 5.84 -20.08 -0.77
N LEU A 165 4.90 -19.14 -0.92
CA LEU A 165 5.15 -17.71 -0.81
C LEU A 165 4.90 -17.17 0.61
N SER A 166 5.58 -16.10 0.96
CA SER A 166 5.46 -15.47 2.27
C SER A 166 4.12 -14.73 2.43
N VAL A 167 3.59 -14.73 3.66
CA VAL A 167 2.37 -14.00 4.04
C VAL A 167 2.62 -13.15 5.28
N ILE A 168 1.77 -12.14 5.51
CA ILE A 168 1.81 -11.34 6.74
C ILE A 168 1.10 -12.12 7.84
N THR A 169 1.86 -12.68 8.77
CA THR A 169 1.35 -13.49 9.87
C THR A 169 0.58 -12.69 10.91
N ASP A 170 0.98 -11.43 11.14
CA ASP A 170 0.36 -10.52 12.10
C ASP A 170 0.03 -9.16 11.43
N PRO A 171 -1.07 -9.10 10.65
CA PRO A 171 -1.46 -7.87 9.99
C PRO A 171 -1.96 -6.85 11.01
N LYS A 172 -1.38 -5.65 11.03
CA LYS A 172 -1.89 -4.55 11.84
C LYS A 172 -3.28 -4.15 11.33
N LEU A 173 -4.30 -4.36 12.15
CA LEU A 173 -5.70 -4.02 11.82
C LEU A 173 -5.91 -2.51 11.67
N HIS A 174 -5.16 -1.72 12.43
CA HIS A 174 -5.17 -0.26 12.36
C HIS A 174 -3.73 0.23 12.45
N SER A 175 -3.17 0.73 11.37
CA SER A 175 -1.91 1.45 11.44
C SER A 175 -2.21 2.94 11.64
N LYS A 176 -2.09 3.43 12.86
CA LYS A 176 -1.93 4.87 13.13
C LYS A 176 -0.49 5.35 12.85
N GLY A 177 0.36 4.45 12.35
CA GLY A 177 1.74 4.73 12.05
C GLY A 177 1.92 5.51 10.74
N ARG A 178 2.99 6.32 10.66
CA ARG A 178 3.43 6.97 9.43
C ARG A 178 3.61 5.92 8.33
N PHE A 179 3.08 6.22 7.15
CA PHE A 179 3.45 5.52 5.93
C PHE A 179 4.96 5.67 5.70
N LEU A 180 5.70 4.58 5.84
CA LEU A 180 7.10 4.53 5.44
C LEU A 180 7.14 4.06 3.99
N HIS A 181 7.71 4.89 3.13
CA HIS A 181 7.99 4.47 1.76
C HIS A 181 8.90 3.23 1.78
N TYR A 182 8.64 2.27 0.88
CA TYR A 182 9.35 0.98 0.83
C TYR A 182 10.89 1.12 0.84
N GLY A 183 11.44 2.12 0.12
CA GLY A 183 12.89 2.40 0.11
C GLY A 183 13.44 2.85 1.46
N ALA A 184 12.67 3.58 2.28
CA ALA A 184 13.05 3.94 3.64
C ALA A 184 13.01 2.73 4.58
N TRP A 185 12.15 1.75 4.27
CA TRP A 185 12.05 0.52 5.02
C TRP A 185 13.18 -0.47 4.72
N LEU A 186 13.68 -0.53 3.49
CA LEU A 186 14.80 -1.41 3.09
C LEU A 186 16.15 -1.00 3.68
N GLY A 187 16.24 0.15 4.38
CA GLY A 187 17.51 0.64 4.89
C GLY A 187 18.53 0.95 3.78
N ALA A 188 18.07 0.99 2.52
CA ALA A 188 18.91 1.45 1.43
C ALA A 188 19.30 2.90 1.71
N ALA A 189 20.57 3.25 1.50
CA ALA A 189 21.19 4.55 1.72
C ALA A 189 20.54 5.66 0.88
N ARG A 190 19.28 5.95 1.17
CA ARG A 190 18.56 7.13 0.67
C ARG A 190 18.69 8.23 1.72
N GLN A 191 18.90 9.43 1.25
CA GLN A 191 18.85 10.61 2.09
C GLN A 191 17.56 10.58 2.93
N PRO A 192 17.62 10.89 4.23
CA PRO A 192 16.43 10.97 5.08
C PRO A 192 15.35 11.87 4.45
N PRO A 193 14.07 11.65 4.75
CA PRO A 193 13.01 12.57 4.31
C PRO A 193 13.33 14.01 4.71
N TYR A 194 12.96 14.99 3.90
CA TYR A 194 13.28 16.42 4.12
C TYR A 194 13.05 16.92 5.55
N LYS A 195 11.97 16.48 6.20
CA LYS A 195 11.70 16.83 7.60
C LYS A 195 12.69 16.20 8.58
N GLU A 196 13.23 15.05 8.24
CA GLU A 196 14.24 14.37 9.04
C GLU A 196 15.60 15.02 8.84
N GLN A 197 15.96 15.34 7.60
CA GLN A 197 17.17 16.13 7.30
C GLN A 197 17.17 17.45 8.05
N LEU A 198 16.01 18.16 8.06
CA LEU A 198 15.87 19.41 8.77
C LEU A 198 16.03 19.24 10.29
N ARG A 199 15.44 18.20 10.90
CA ARG A 199 15.64 17.93 12.34
C ARG A 199 17.10 17.59 12.68
N LEU A 200 17.76 16.79 11.85
CA LEU A 200 19.18 16.49 12.01
C LEU A 200 20.00 17.77 11.99
N ALA A 201 19.80 18.61 10.99
CA ALA A 201 20.52 19.88 10.85
C ALA A 201 20.25 20.84 12.02
N ILE A 202 19.00 20.93 12.50
CA ILE A 202 18.66 21.74 13.69
C ILE A 202 19.42 21.22 14.91
N ASN A 203 19.44 19.90 15.15
CA ASN A 203 20.14 19.34 16.29
C ASN A 203 21.65 19.53 16.19
N GLU A 204 22.24 19.41 14.99
CA GLU A 204 23.65 19.71 14.74
C GLU A 204 23.98 21.17 14.97
N ALA A 205 23.11 22.10 14.53
CA ALA A 205 23.28 23.52 14.77
C ALA A 205 23.19 23.85 16.28
N LEU A 206 22.26 23.26 17.00
CA LEU A 206 22.13 23.40 18.46
C LEU A 206 23.30 22.80 19.23
N ALA A 207 23.84 21.69 18.76
CA ALA A 207 25.03 21.05 19.34
C ALA A 207 26.28 21.94 19.27
N LYS A 208 26.35 22.86 18.31
CA LYS A 208 27.41 23.88 18.18
C LYS A 208 27.28 25.02 19.20
N ARG A 209 26.25 25.00 20.05
CA ARG A 209 25.96 26.00 21.10
C ARG A 209 25.96 27.42 20.56
N PRO A 210 25.02 27.78 19.65
CA PRO A 210 24.89 29.14 19.15
C PRO A 210 24.67 30.12 20.32
N ALA A 211 25.24 31.33 20.22
CA ALA A 211 25.13 32.35 21.25
C ALA A 211 23.69 32.87 21.39
N ASP A 212 22.98 32.96 20.28
CA ASP A 212 21.61 33.42 20.17
C ASP A 212 20.86 32.76 19.02
N PHE A 213 19.60 33.15 18.82
CA PHE A 213 18.76 32.56 17.77
C PHE A 213 19.21 32.96 16.35
N ASP A 214 19.82 34.14 16.18
CA ASP A 214 20.32 34.59 14.88
C ASP A 214 21.59 33.81 14.50
N ALA A 215 22.46 33.53 15.45
CA ALA A 215 23.61 32.62 15.25
C ALA A 215 23.16 31.20 14.88
N PHE A 216 22.06 30.70 15.48
CA PHE A 216 21.45 29.44 15.09
C PHE A 216 20.98 29.47 13.63
N LEU A 217 20.28 30.52 13.21
CA LEU A 217 19.81 30.66 11.82
C LEU A 217 21.00 30.72 10.85
N TRP A 218 22.07 31.44 11.22
CA TRP A 218 23.29 31.46 10.44
C TRP A 218 23.93 30.06 10.27
N PHE A 219 23.97 29.23 11.33
CA PHE A 219 24.43 27.86 11.23
C PHE A 219 23.56 27.01 10.29
N MET A 220 22.26 27.23 10.28
CA MET A 220 21.34 26.56 9.35
C MET A 220 21.62 26.94 7.90
N GLU A 221 21.84 28.25 7.62
CA GLU A 221 22.19 28.75 6.29
C GLU A 221 23.57 28.23 5.83
N ALA A 222 24.55 28.25 6.70
CA ALA A 222 25.88 27.70 6.43
C ALA A 222 25.83 26.17 6.13
N SER A 223 24.80 25.48 6.63
CA SER A 223 24.55 24.05 6.32
C SER A 223 23.73 23.85 5.04
N GLY A 224 23.46 24.90 4.27
CA GLY A 224 22.78 24.85 2.98
C GLY A 224 21.24 24.94 3.04
N PHE A 225 20.66 25.29 4.19
CA PHE A 225 19.23 25.48 4.33
C PHE A 225 18.86 26.95 4.12
N MET A 226 17.95 27.24 3.19
CA MET A 226 17.50 28.62 2.99
C MET A 226 16.44 28.97 4.04
N VAL A 227 16.67 30.05 4.79
CA VAL A 227 15.74 30.59 5.78
C VAL A 227 14.73 31.50 5.11
N LYS A 228 13.45 31.35 5.43
CA LYS A 228 12.37 32.23 4.97
C LYS A 228 11.59 32.77 6.16
N HIS A 229 11.55 34.08 6.27
CA HIS A 229 10.73 34.80 7.24
C HIS A 229 9.34 35.07 6.67
N GLY A 230 8.30 34.68 7.39
CA GLY A 230 6.90 34.90 7.03
C GLY A 230 6.20 35.91 7.92
N ARG A 231 4.97 36.26 7.56
CA ARG A 231 4.13 37.16 8.36
C ARG A 231 3.96 36.60 9.79
N GLY A 232 4.00 37.51 10.79
CA GLY A 232 3.82 37.16 12.20
C GLY A 232 5.01 36.40 12.81
N GLY A 233 6.25 36.63 12.35
CA GLY A 233 7.46 36.07 12.92
C GLY A 233 7.64 34.57 12.62
N THR A 234 6.91 34.01 11.66
CA THR A 234 7.01 32.61 11.30
C THR A 234 8.28 32.33 10.53
N ILE A 235 9.00 31.27 10.90
CA ILE A 235 10.23 30.84 10.25
C ILE A 235 9.99 29.53 9.50
N SER A 236 10.56 29.40 8.33
CA SER A 236 10.50 28.22 7.50
C SER A 236 11.85 27.95 6.85
N PHE A 237 12.20 26.69 6.69
CA PHE A 237 13.43 26.28 6.03
C PHE A 237 13.13 25.60 4.71
N LEU A 238 13.85 25.96 3.66
CA LEU A 238 13.86 25.24 2.40
C LEU A 238 15.06 24.30 2.42
N VAL A 239 14.76 23.00 2.44
CA VAL A 239 15.78 21.94 2.41
C VAL A 239 16.31 21.80 0.98
N PRO A 240 17.60 21.58 0.75
CA PRO A 240 18.15 21.33 -0.58
C PRO A 240 17.37 20.25 -1.34
N GLY A 241 16.95 20.55 -2.57
CA GLY A 241 16.15 19.65 -3.39
C GLY A 241 14.65 19.64 -3.10
N GLN A 242 14.16 20.52 -2.22
CA GLN A 242 12.74 20.65 -1.92
C GLN A 242 12.16 21.91 -2.60
N GLU A 243 10.96 21.81 -3.18
CA GLU A 243 10.27 22.96 -3.80
C GLU A 243 9.54 23.85 -2.79
N ARG A 244 9.09 23.27 -1.66
CA ARG A 244 8.29 23.97 -0.64
C ARG A 244 9.01 24.04 0.68
N ALA A 245 9.05 25.25 1.26
CA ALA A 245 9.63 25.46 2.57
C ALA A 245 8.85 24.74 3.68
N THR A 246 9.59 24.18 4.64
CA THR A 246 9.05 23.49 5.82
C THR A 246 9.02 24.47 6.99
N ARG A 247 7.83 24.72 7.57
CA ARG A 247 7.66 25.64 8.70
C ARG A 247 8.23 25.05 9.98
N LEU A 248 8.96 25.87 10.72
CA LEU A 248 9.49 25.58 12.05
C LEU A 248 8.36 25.62 13.07
N ARG A 249 7.79 24.47 13.42
CA ARG A 249 6.73 24.32 14.43
C ARG A 249 6.54 22.84 14.82
N ALA A 250 6.10 22.57 16.05
CA ALA A 250 5.85 21.25 16.60
C ALA A 250 4.90 20.41 15.72
N SER A 251 3.80 20.99 15.23
CA SER A 251 2.85 20.28 14.36
C SER A 251 3.45 19.81 13.01
N THR A 252 4.59 20.37 12.59
CA THR A 252 5.30 20.01 11.35
C THR A 252 6.51 19.12 11.61
N LEU A 253 7.30 19.46 12.64
CA LEU A 253 8.60 18.82 12.94
C LEU A 253 8.58 17.95 14.21
N ARG A 254 7.53 17.92 14.99
CA ARG A 254 7.32 17.33 16.34
C ARG A 254 7.60 18.32 17.46
N ASP A 255 7.23 17.91 18.68
CA ASP A 255 7.49 18.68 19.90
C ASP A 255 8.99 18.92 20.08
N GLY A 256 9.35 20.09 20.64
CA GLY A 256 10.72 20.51 20.82
C GLY A 256 11.36 21.23 19.61
N TYR A 257 10.61 21.44 18.53
CA TYR A 257 11.08 22.16 17.33
C TYR A 257 10.29 23.43 17.01
N ASP A 258 9.61 24.00 17.98
CA ASP A 258 9.06 25.36 17.85
C ASP A 258 10.16 26.40 18.05
N PRO A 259 10.04 27.62 17.50
CA PRO A 259 11.03 28.69 17.72
C PRO A 259 11.31 28.95 19.20
N GLU A 260 10.29 28.87 20.06
CA GLU A 260 10.42 29.08 21.50
C GLU A 260 11.19 27.93 22.17
N ASP A 261 10.94 26.68 21.76
CA ASP A 261 11.69 25.52 22.26
C ASP A 261 13.18 25.63 21.89
N ILE A 262 13.48 26.03 20.64
CA ILE A 262 14.86 26.21 20.19
C ILE A 262 15.54 27.31 20.97
N LYS A 263 14.87 28.43 21.23
CA LYS A 263 15.41 29.51 22.10
C LYS A 263 15.66 29.02 23.53
N ALA A 264 14.75 28.18 24.07
CA ALA A 264 14.94 27.60 25.40
C ALA A 264 16.14 26.64 25.45
N VAL A 265 16.39 25.88 24.36
CA VAL A 265 17.60 25.02 24.23
C VAL A 265 18.86 25.89 24.18
N ILE A 266 18.85 26.97 23.40
CA ILE A 266 19.98 27.92 23.27
C ILE A 266 20.28 28.57 24.62
N ALA A 267 19.25 28.96 25.39
CA ALA A 267 19.39 29.51 26.73
C ALA A 267 19.80 28.46 27.80
N GLY A 268 19.93 27.18 27.41
CA GLY A 268 20.27 26.11 28.34
C GLY A 268 19.13 25.66 29.26
N ALA A 269 17.90 26.13 29.01
CA ALA A 269 16.73 25.80 29.81
C ALA A 269 16.12 24.42 29.46
N GLN A 270 16.43 23.92 28.26
CA GLN A 270 15.95 22.60 27.79
C GLN A 270 17.09 21.83 27.10
N PRO A 271 17.07 20.50 27.14
CA PRO A 271 18.00 19.66 26.39
C PRO A 271 17.67 19.68 24.90
N ILE A 272 18.66 19.38 24.05
CA ILE A 272 18.46 19.21 22.60
C ILE A 272 17.43 18.07 22.40
N PRO A 273 16.41 18.24 21.53
CA PRO A 273 15.40 17.24 21.31
C PRO A 273 15.99 15.89 20.90
N GLU A 274 15.73 14.83 21.68
CA GLU A 274 16.18 13.49 21.34
C GLU A 274 15.49 13.02 20.06
N GLN A 275 16.30 12.59 19.11
CA GLN A 275 15.77 11.86 17.98
C GLN A 275 15.49 10.43 18.41
N PRO A 276 14.29 9.87 18.17
CA PRO A 276 14.12 8.45 18.27
C PRO A 276 15.06 7.82 17.23
N VAL A 277 16.19 7.30 17.68
CA VAL A 277 17.07 6.48 16.85
C VAL A 277 16.18 5.38 16.29
N PRO A 278 16.01 5.26 14.95
CA PRO A 278 15.35 4.10 14.41
C PRO A 278 16.21 2.91 14.82
N ALA A 279 15.72 2.12 15.77
CA ALA A 279 16.38 0.88 16.13
C ALA A 279 16.69 0.14 14.82
N PRO A 280 17.94 -0.28 14.56
CA PRO A 280 18.27 -1.04 13.39
C PRO A 280 17.34 -2.25 13.41
N ALA A 281 16.36 -2.27 12.50
CA ALA A 281 15.50 -3.42 12.33
C ALA A 281 16.41 -4.57 11.92
N ALA A 282 16.84 -5.37 12.88
CA ALA A 282 17.50 -6.61 12.60
C ALA A 282 16.66 -7.34 11.55
N PRO A 283 17.23 -7.83 10.47
CA PRO A 283 16.50 -8.56 9.47
C PRO A 283 15.90 -9.78 10.16
N ARG A 284 14.65 -9.71 10.55
CA ARG A 284 13.89 -10.88 10.98
C ARG A 284 13.74 -11.76 9.75
N ARG A 285 14.65 -12.68 9.57
CA ARG A 285 14.40 -13.87 8.75
C ARG A 285 13.35 -14.67 9.49
N VAL A 286 12.09 -14.42 9.19
CA VAL A 286 10.99 -15.28 9.67
C VAL A 286 11.04 -16.51 8.76
N ASN A 287 11.54 -17.60 9.29
CA ASN A 287 11.35 -18.89 8.65
C ASN A 287 9.88 -19.27 8.88
N LEU A 288 9.04 -19.06 7.86
CA LEU A 288 7.60 -19.19 7.96
C LEU A 288 7.16 -20.60 8.42
N ILE A 289 7.89 -21.61 8.02
CA ILE A 289 7.62 -23.02 8.41
C ILE A 289 7.85 -23.20 9.91
N VAL A 290 8.93 -22.65 10.46
CA VAL A 290 9.24 -22.73 11.89
C VAL A 290 8.24 -21.92 12.71
N ASP A 291 7.86 -20.72 12.25
CA ASP A 291 6.88 -19.87 12.95
C ASP A 291 5.47 -20.49 12.95
N ILE A 292 5.07 -21.14 11.86
CA ILE A 292 3.82 -21.89 11.78
C ILE A 292 3.83 -23.10 12.73
N GLN A 293 4.92 -23.88 12.74
CA GLN A 293 5.06 -25.01 13.63
C GLN A 293 5.11 -24.60 15.10
N GLU A 294 5.79 -23.53 15.42
CA GLU A 294 5.87 -22.99 16.78
C GLU A 294 4.52 -22.45 17.25
N ARG A 295 3.75 -21.81 16.41
CA ARG A 295 2.36 -21.36 16.71
C ARG A 295 1.40 -22.54 16.88
N LEU A 296 1.58 -23.61 16.11
CA LEU A 296 0.82 -24.84 16.29
C LEU A 296 1.15 -25.53 17.61
N ARG A 297 2.44 -25.54 18.02
CA ARG A 297 2.89 -26.11 19.28
C ARG A 297 2.45 -25.26 20.49
N SER A 298 2.44 -23.94 20.35
CA SER A 298 2.08 -23.01 21.44
C SER A 298 0.57 -22.89 21.70
N GLY A 299 -0.27 -23.64 20.99
CA GLY A 299 -1.72 -23.63 21.18
C GLY A 299 -2.43 -22.34 20.78
N LYS A 300 -1.68 -21.31 20.35
CA LYS A 300 -2.21 -20.00 19.94
C LYS A 300 -2.88 -20.01 18.56
N GLY A 301 -3.03 -21.17 17.97
CA GLY A 301 -3.50 -21.35 16.61
C GLY A 301 -4.69 -22.27 16.45
N ALA A 302 -5.59 -22.41 17.44
CA ALA A 302 -6.75 -23.31 17.31
C ALA A 302 -7.58 -23.00 16.04
N ALA A 303 -7.75 -21.74 15.68
CA ALA A 303 -8.39 -21.34 14.44
C ALA A 303 -7.53 -21.65 13.22
N TYR A 304 -6.21 -21.52 13.34
CA TYR A 304 -5.26 -21.86 12.29
C TYR A 304 -5.10 -23.38 12.12
N ALA A 305 -5.06 -24.12 13.21
CA ALA A 305 -5.02 -25.60 13.20
C ALA A 305 -6.27 -26.21 12.55
N ARG A 306 -7.46 -25.65 12.82
CA ARG A 306 -8.70 -26.01 12.11
C ARG A 306 -8.62 -25.69 10.62
N TRP A 307 -8.08 -24.53 10.29
CA TRP A 307 -7.91 -24.08 8.93
C TRP A 307 -6.89 -24.95 8.18
N ALA A 308 -5.74 -25.26 8.77
CA ALA A 308 -4.72 -26.15 8.20
C ALA A 308 -5.22 -27.58 8.01
N LYS A 309 -6.02 -28.11 8.94
CA LYS A 309 -6.68 -29.43 8.80
C LYS A 309 -7.68 -29.46 7.64
N VAL A 310 -8.51 -28.43 7.49
CA VAL A 310 -9.53 -28.35 6.43
C VAL A 310 -8.89 -28.30 5.04
N TYR A 311 -7.67 -27.78 4.91
CA TYR A 311 -7.00 -27.58 3.63
C TYR A 311 -5.83 -28.54 3.36
N ASN A 312 -5.69 -29.60 4.15
CA ASN A 312 -4.62 -30.60 3.98
C ASN A 312 -3.18 -30.06 4.00
N LEU A 313 -2.95 -28.84 4.52
CA LEU A 313 -1.62 -28.25 4.62
C LEU A 313 -0.70 -29.05 5.57
N THR A 314 -1.26 -29.83 6.49
CA THR A 314 -0.51 -30.71 7.39
C THR A 314 0.12 -31.92 6.68
N ARG A 315 -0.31 -32.28 5.48
CA ARG A 315 0.29 -33.41 4.71
C ARG A 315 1.60 -33.04 4.01
N LYS A 316 1.83 -31.78 3.67
CA LYS A 316 3.09 -31.33 3.04
C LYS A 316 4.23 -31.11 4.04
N CYS A 317 3.96 -30.97 5.34
CA CYS A 317 4.97 -30.79 6.38
C CYS A 317 5.44 -32.12 7.02
N ALA A 318 4.94 -33.25 6.59
CA ALA A 318 5.25 -34.59 7.13
C ALA A 318 5.97 -35.50 6.11
N ALA A 319 6.44 -34.95 4.99
CA ALA A 319 7.26 -35.64 3.99
C ALA A 319 8.66 -35.06 3.90
#